data_8b5f6d237347f2d3dfbe80d186957dcf
#
_entry.id   8b5f6d237347f2d3dfbe80d186957dcf
#
_cell.length_a   1.000
_cell.length_b   1.000
_cell.length_c   1.000
_cell.angle_alpha   90.00
_cell.angle_beta   90.00
_cell.angle_gamma   90.00
#
_symmetry.space_group_name_H-M   'P 1'
#
loop_
_entity.id
_entity.type
_entity.pdbx_description
1 polymer ?
#
loop_
_entity_poly.entity_id
_entity_poly.type
_entity_poly.pdbx_seq_one_letter_code
_entity_poly.pdbx_strand_id
1 'polypeptide(L)'
;MAQCARCGHDVEARFRFCPWCAAPQRRKLVELFRPHPRDAGRALRVSRYYGDDPQVRFSVWDDGVATGAVSLDERETQRLATFLRTTAETTRLRDRVTAMLR
;
A
#
# COMPACT_ATOMS: atom_id res chain seq x y z
N MET A 1 -18.50 -13.89 -3.52
CA MET A 1 -18.38 -14.28 -2.09
C MET A 1 -16.94 -14.64 -1.79
N ALA A 2 -16.47 -14.26 -0.63
CA ALA A 2 -15.15 -14.64 -0.16
C ALA A 2 -15.28 -15.64 1.00
N GLN A 3 -14.28 -16.49 1.15
CA GLN A 3 -14.24 -17.43 2.26
C GLN A 3 -13.64 -16.75 3.50
N CYS A 4 -14.32 -16.89 4.65
CA CYS A 4 -13.78 -16.36 5.90
C CYS A 4 -12.48 -17.07 6.27
N ALA A 5 -11.42 -16.30 6.46
CA ALA A 5 -10.10 -16.85 6.78
C ALA A 5 -10.03 -17.49 8.16
N ARG A 6 -10.97 -17.16 9.05
CA ARG A 6 -10.98 -17.66 10.42
C ARG A 6 -11.80 -18.94 10.57
N CYS A 7 -13.03 -18.95 10.04
CA CYS A 7 -13.95 -20.10 10.22
C CYS A 7 -14.19 -20.89 8.93
N GLY A 8 -13.79 -20.39 7.78
CA GLY A 8 -13.92 -21.08 6.50
C GLY A 8 -15.28 -20.99 5.83
N HIS A 9 -16.27 -20.36 6.44
CA HIS A 9 -17.58 -20.17 5.82
C HIS A 9 -17.51 -19.15 4.68
N ASP A 10 -18.40 -19.32 3.69
CA ASP A 10 -18.57 -18.34 2.64
C ASP A 10 -19.28 -17.10 3.20
N VAL A 11 -18.73 -15.93 2.91
CA VAL A 11 -19.23 -14.63 3.38
C VAL A 11 -19.44 -13.71 2.19
N GLU A 12 -20.61 -13.08 2.14
CA GLU A 12 -20.88 -12.08 1.11
C GLU A 12 -19.94 -10.88 1.25
N ALA A 13 -19.50 -10.33 0.11
CA ALA A 13 -18.55 -9.22 0.10
C ALA A 13 -19.05 -7.97 0.84
N ARG A 14 -20.36 -7.79 0.99
CA ARG A 14 -20.97 -6.66 1.71
C ARG A 14 -20.76 -6.70 3.22
N PHE A 15 -20.49 -7.87 3.79
CA PHE A 15 -20.31 -8.00 5.23
C PHE A 15 -18.93 -7.54 5.68
N ARG A 16 -18.90 -6.68 6.67
CA ARG A 16 -17.66 -6.24 7.31
C ARG A 16 -17.13 -7.27 8.29
N PHE A 17 -18.02 -8.08 8.84
CA PHE A 17 -17.70 -9.14 9.79
C PHE A 17 -18.35 -10.42 9.34
N CYS A 18 -17.72 -11.55 9.66
CA CYS A 18 -18.28 -12.84 9.37
C CYS A 18 -19.52 -13.07 10.24
N PRO A 19 -20.68 -13.43 9.65
CA PRO A 19 -21.89 -13.67 10.44
C PRO A 19 -21.79 -14.92 11.34
N TRP A 20 -20.84 -15.82 11.09
CA TRP A 20 -20.69 -17.04 11.89
C TRP A 20 -19.67 -16.90 13.01
N CYS A 21 -18.57 -16.20 12.81
CA CYS A 21 -17.51 -16.10 13.81
C CYS A 21 -17.14 -14.68 14.21
N ALA A 22 -17.79 -13.68 13.62
CA ALA A 22 -17.54 -12.25 13.86
C ALA A 22 -16.15 -11.75 13.49
N ALA A 23 -15.34 -12.54 12.78
CA ALA A 23 -14.03 -12.08 12.31
C ALA A 23 -14.17 -10.97 11.28
N PRO A 24 -13.32 -9.92 11.33
CA PRO A 24 -13.32 -8.87 10.32
C PRO A 24 -13.03 -9.46 8.92
N GLN A 25 -13.82 -9.06 7.92
CA GLN A 25 -13.67 -9.56 6.55
C GLN A 25 -12.75 -8.70 5.70
N ARG A 26 -12.62 -7.43 6.04
CA ARG A 26 -11.63 -6.57 5.41
C ARG A 26 -10.29 -6.76 6.10
N ARG A 27 -9.39 -7.44 5.43
CA ARG A 27 -8.02 -7.49 5.88
C ARG A 27 -7.32 -6.23 5.42
N LYS A 28 -6.78 -5.50 6.39
CA LYS A 28 -6.10 -4.26 6.14
C LYS A 28 -4.84 -4.23 7.00
N LEU A 29 -3.71 -4.00 6.37
CA LEU A 29 -2.47 -3.64 7.04
C LEU A 29 -2.23 -2.16 6.84
N VAL A 30 -1.88 -1.46 7.92
CA VAL A 30 -1.59 -0.04 7.88
C VAL A 30 -0.24 0.22 8.51
N GLU A 31 0.59 0.99 7.82
CA GLU A 31 1.84 1.49 8.37
C GLU A 31 1.97 2.99 8.14
N LEU A 32 2.59 3.65 9.10
CA LEU A 32 2.92 5.06 9.02
C LEU A 32 4.42 5.20 8.90
N PHE A 33 4.84 5.99 7.92
CA PHE A 33 6.25 6.25 7.67
C PHE A 33 6.57 7.69 8.01
N ARG A 34 7.66 7.88 8.76
CA ARG A 34 8.14 9.20 9.12
C ARG A 34 8.63 9.95 7.90
N PRO A 35 8.39 11.25 7.82
CA PRO A 35 8.81 12.02 6.67
C PRO A 35 10.33 12.26 6.68
N HIS A 36 10.86 12.60 5.51
CA HIS A 36 12.17 13.22 5.43
C HIS A 36 12.15 14.55 6.21
N PRO A 37 13.26 14.97 6.82
CA PRO A 37 13.30 16.24 7.57
C PRO A 37 12.80 17.48 6.80
N ARG A 38 12.85 17.45 5.47
CA ARG A 38 12.30 18.52 4.62
C ARG A 38 10.78 18.65 4.74
N ASP A 39 10.12 17.56 5.06
CA ASP A 39 8.67 17.49 5.11
C ASP A 39 8.17 17.34 6.55
N ALA A 40 8.86 17.96 7.48
CA ALA A 40 8.50 17.93 8.90
C ALA A 40 7.03 18.30 9.09
N GLY A 41 6.34 17.56 9.95
CA GLY A 41 4.91 17.75 10.21
C GLY A 41 4.01 16.91 9.33
N ARG A 42 4.56 16.27 8.27
CA ARG A 42 3.80 15.37 7.38
C ARG A 42 4.13 13.92 7.70
N ALA A 43 3.28 13.04 7.23
CA ALA A 43 3.49 11.59 7.36
C ALA A 43 2.91 10.88 6.14
N LEU A 44 3.51 9.75 5.78
CA LEU A 44 2.96 8.88 4.77
C LEU A 44 2.27 7.71 5.45
N ARG A 45 0.99 7.53 5.18
CA ARG A 45 0.24 6.37 5.62
C ARG A 45 0.02 5.45 4.43
N VAL A 46 0.40 4.20 4.59
CA VAL A 46 0.21 3.17 3.58
C VAL A 46 -0.75 2.13 4.12
N SER A 47 -1.83 1.90 3.38
CA SER A 47 -2.86 0.93 3.73
C SER A 47 -2.95 -0.13 2.65
N ARG A 48 -2.71 -1.38 3.03
CA ARG A 48 -2.83 -2.51 2.13
C ARG A 48 -4.15 -3.21 2.37
N TYR A 49 -4.95 -3.32 1.33
CA TYR A 49 -6.22 -4.02 1.36
C TYR A 49 -6.10 -5.37 0.66
N TYR A 50 -6.61 -6.40 1.32
CA TYR A 50 -6.67 -7.76 0.78
C TYR A 50 -8.12 -8.10 0.44
N GLY A 51 -8.31 -9.11 -0.39
CA GLY A 51 -9.63 -9.60 -0.75
C GLY A 51 -9.87 -9.50 -2.26
N ASP A 52 -11.11 -9.25 -2.63
CA ASP A 52 -11.54 -9.29 -4.03
C ASP A 52 -11.00 -8.11 -4.86
N ASP A 53 -10.66 -7.02 -4.22
CA ASP A 53 -10.08 -5.85 -4.86
C ASP A 53 -8.79 -5.46 -4.14
N PRO A 54 -7.71 -6.24 -4.33
CA PRO A 54 -6.45 -5.97 -3.66
C PRO A 54 -5.83 -4.67 -4.18
N GLN A 55 -5.49 -3.79 -3.27
CA GLN A 55 -4.92 -2.50 -3.60
C GLN A 55 -4.09 -1.98 -2.44
N VAL A 56 -3.22 -1.04 -2.73
CA VAL A 56 -2.45 -0.32 -1.72
C VAL A 56 -2.76 1.17 -1.85
N ARG A 57 -3.25 1.75 -0.77
CA ARG A 57 -3.58 3.18 -0.71
C ARG A 57 -2.46 3.94 -0.01
N PHE A 58 -2.00 4.96 -0.65
CA PHE A 58 -1.01 5.89 -0.11
C PHE A 58 -1.71 7.20 0.23
N SER A 59 -1.52 7.70 1.43
CA SER A 59 -2.09 8.99 1.83
C SER A 59 -1.05 9.83 2.55
N VAL A 60 -1.08 11.12 2.26
CA VAL A 60 -0.22 12.10 2.92
C VAL A 60 -1.04 12.78 4.01
N TRP A 61 -0.50 12.79 5.21
CA TRP A 61 -1.13 13.39 6.39
C TRP A 61 -0.31 14.60 6.82
N ASP A 62 -1.00 15.68 7.09
CA ASP A 62 -0.40 16.91 7.57
C ASP A 62 -1.21 17.38 8.78
N ASP A 63 -0.55 17.46 9.93
CA ASP A 63 -1.16 17.88 11.20
C ASP A 63 -2.47 17.12 11.51
N GLY A 64 -2.44 15.79 11.34
CA GLY A 64 -3.59 14.93 11.62
C GLY A 64 -4.69 14.91 10.57
N VAL A 65 -4.50 15.56 9.44
CA VAL A 65 -5.48 15.62 8.34
C VAL A 65 -4.88 15.05 7.07
N ALA A 66 -5.61 14.17 6.40
CA ALA A 66 -5.20 13.65 5.10
C ALA A 66 -5.35 14.73 4.03
N THR A 67 -4.25 15.06 3.36
CA THR A 67 -4.23 16.11 2.33
C THR A 67 -4.28 15.57 0.92
N GLY A 68 -4.04 14.29 0.73
CA GLY A 68 -4.12 13.65 -0.58
C GLY A 68 -3.95 12.16 -0.44
N ALA A 69 -4.44 11.43 -1.44
CA ALA A 69 -4.34 9.98 -1.46
C ALA A 69 -4.40 9.45 -2.89
N VAL A 70 -3.77 8.30 -3.10
CA VAL A 70 -3.84 7.55 -4.35
C VAL A 70 -3.77 6.06 -4.03
N SER A 71 -4.53 5.28 -4.75
CA SER A 71 -4.48 3.82 -4.63
C SER A 71 -3.81 3.23 -5.86
N LEU A 72 -2.93 2.26 -5.64
CA LEU A 72 -2.29 1.49 -6.69
C LEU A 72 -2.86 0.06 -6.69
N ASP A 73 -3.06 -0.51 -7.87
CA ASP A 73 -3.40 -1.92 -7.99
C ASP A 73 -2.16 -2.80 -7.69
N GLU A 74 -2.33 -4.11 -7.66
CA GLU A 74 -1.24 -5.03 -7.35
C GLU A 74 -0.08 -4.91 -8.34
N ARG A 75 -0.35 -4.73 -9.61
CA ARG A 75 0.68 -4.61 -10.64
C ARG A 75 1.54 -3.37 -10.43
N GLU A 76 0.92 -2.22 -10.22
CA GLU A 76 1.63 -0.97 -9.97
C GLU A 76 2.34 -0.98 -8.62
N THR A 77 1.74 -1.64 -7.63
CA THR A 77 2.38 -1.83 -6.32
C THR A 77 3.68 -2.63 -6.46
N GLN A 78 3.68 -3.69 -7.27
CA GLN A 78 4.90 -4.47 -7.51
C GLN A 78 5.97 -3.65 -8.25
N ARG A 79 5.56 -2.82 -9.19
CA ARG A 79 6.50 -1.90 -9.86
C ARG A 79 7.14 -0.94 -8.88
N LEU A 80 6.34 -0.36 -8.00
CA LEU A 80 6.85 0.54 -6.96
C LEU A 80 7.80 -0.19 -6.01
N ALA A 81 7.44 -1.40 -5.57
CA ALA A 81 8.29 -2.19 -4.69
C ALA A 81 9.66 -2.48 -5.31
N THR A 82 9.67 -2.83 -6.59
CA THR A 82 10.91 -3.08 -7.34
C THR A 82 11.77 -1.81 -7.42
N PHE A 83 11.14 -0.68 -7.72
CA PHE A 83 11.84 0.60 -7.78
C PHE A 83 12.45 0.97 -6.43
N LEU A 84 11.71 0.78 -5.34
CA LEU A 84 12.19 1.13 -4.00
C LEU A 84 13.35 0.26 -3.53
N ARG A 85 13.50 -0.94 -4.06
CA ARG A 85 14.64 -1.82 -3.76
C ARG A 85 15.91 -1.44 -4.51
N THR A 86 15.82 -0.54 -5.47
CA THR A 86 16.97 -0.08 -6.24
C THR A 86 17.92 0.68 -5.31
N THR A 87 19.18 0.24 -5.24
CA THR A 87 20.19 0.90 -4.42
C THR A 87 20.66 2.18 -5.08
N ALA A 88 21.23 3.10 -4.31
CA ALA A 88 21.83 4.32 -4.83
C ALA A 88 22.92 4.04 -5.87
N GLU A 89 23.70 2.98 -5.67
CA GLU A 89 24.74 2.56 -6.62
C GLU A 89 24.14 2.09 -7.94
N THR A 90 23.10 1.27 -7.90
CA THR A 90 22.38 0.82 -9.08
C THR A 90 21.77 2.00 -9.84
N THR A 91 21.22 2.96 -9.15
CA THR A 91 20.67 4.20 -9.75
C THR A 91 21.75 4.99 -10.47
N ARG A 92 22.93 5.15 -9.89
CA ARG A 92 24.07 5.82 -10.53
C ARG A 92 24.48 5.12 -11.82
N LEU A 93 24.52 3.81 -11.85
CA LEU A 93 24.85 3.04 -13.04
C LEU A 93 23.81 3.26 -14.14
N ARG A 94 22.52 3.24 -13.81
CA ARG A 94 21.44 3.52 -14.75
C ARG A 94 21.57 4.92 -15.35
N ASP A 95 21.84 5.93 -14.54
CA ASP A 95 22.00 7.30 -14.98
C ASP A 95 23.20 7.45 -15.92
N ARG A 96 24.31 6.79 -15.62
CA ARG A 96 25.48 6.76 -16.49
C ARG A 96 25.18 6.13 -17.85
N VAL A 97 24.50 4.99 -17.85
CA VAL A 97 24.12 4.30 -19.09
C VAL A 97 23.19 5.19 -19.91
N THR A 98 22.20 5.80 -19.29
CA THR A 98 21.28 6.72 -19.97
C THR A 98 22.01 7.90 -20.57
N ALA A 99 22.96 8.49 -19.85
CA ALA A 99 23.77 9.60 -20.35
C ALA A 99 24.66 9.19 -21.54
N MET A 100 25.18 7.97 -21.54
CA MET A 100 26.00 7.45 -22.64
C MET A 100 25.19 7.17 -23.91
N LEU A 101 23.89 6.88 -23.77
CA LEU A 101 23.00 6.57 -24.89
C LEU A 101 22.33 7.79 -25.53
N ARG A 102 22.54 8.98 -24.99
CA ARG A 102 21.98 10.23 -25.51
C ARG A 102 22.84 10.83 -26.64
#